data_292b3079e39cb3381faea7a54164d0c9
#
_entry.id   292b3079e39cb3381faea7a54164d0c9
#
_cell.length_a   1.000
_cell.length_b   1.000
_cell.length_c   1.000
_cell.angle_alpha   90.00
_cell.angle_beta   90.00
_cell.angle_gamma   90.00
#
_symmetry.space_group_name_H-M   'P 1'
#
loop_
_entity.id
_entity.type
_entity.pdbx_description
1 polymer ?
#
loop_
_entity_poly.entity_id
_entity_poly.type
_entity_poly.pdbx_seq_one_letter_code
_entity_poly.pdbx_strand_id
1 'polypeptide(L)'
;MEHEVIRNLQSKLPFLSRGVAQVAYVVEDLEETVMSYHSLFGIGPWHFYTYGKPLLKTMKRYGKPAEYRMKVALSYFGDTRIEIIQHLEGDTVYADFIHKHGYGIQHLGFLVDNMDEALQRVEEAGLIVSMEGGGHGPDGDGYFAYLETEDLLGTTIELIERPKRRQPPEKIFPIQ
;
A
#
# COMPACT_ATOMS: atom_id res chain seq x y z
N MET A 1 -24.74 -15.14 10.47
CA MET A 1 -23.52 -15.59 9.77
C MET A 1 -22.48 -14.47 9.65
N GLU A 2 -22.80 -13.28 9.16
CA GLU A 2 -21.81 -12.18 9.01
C GLU A 2 -21.17 -11.75 10.34
N HIS A 3 -21.92 -11.63 11.43
CA HIS A 3 -21.37 -11.23 12.73
C HIS A 3 -20.46 -12.27 13.40
N GLU A 4 -20.60 -13.54 13.07
CA GLU A 4 -19.79 -14.62 13.65
C GLU A 4 -18.43 -14.75 12.95
N VAL A 5 -18.38 -14.47 11.66
CA VAL A 5 -17.14 -14.41 10.87
C VAL A 5 -16.26 -13.25 11.36
N ILE A 6 -16.85 -12.08 11.64
CA ILE A 6 -16.11 -10.88 12.11
C ILE A 6 -15.49 -11.09 13.49
N ARG A 7 -16.14 -11.84 14.40
CA ARG A 7 -15.66 -12.06 15.78
C ARG A 7 -14.32 -12.81 15.88
N ASN A 8 -13.93 -13.54 14.84
CA ASN A 8 -12.72 -14.37 14.87
C ASN A 8 -11.56 -13.81 14.02
N LEU A 9 -11.74 -12.67 13.34
CA LEU A 9 -10.70 -12.12 12.46
C LEU A 9 -9.44 -11.69 13.22
N GLN A 10 -9.58 -11.13 14.42
CA GLN A 10 -8.43 -10.70 15.23
C GLN A 10 -7.48 -11.86 15.56
N SER A 11 -8.01 -13.03 15.91
CA SER A 11 -7.18 -14.22 16.21
C SER A 11 -6.54 -14.81 14.96
N LYS A 12 -7.20 -14.68 13.81
CA LYS A 12 -6.68 -15.15 12.51
C LYS A 12 -5.62 -14.21 11.94
N LEU A 13 -5.77 -12.90 12.14
CA LEU A 13 -4.90 -11.85 11.59
C LEU A 13 -4.20 -11.05 12.70
N PRO A 14 -3.37 -11.70 13.54
CA PRO A 14 -2.78 -11.07 14.72
C PRO A 14 -1.83 -9.91 14.38
N PHE A 15 -1.27 -9.89 13.17
CA PHE A 15 -0.40 -8.82 12.70
C PHE A 15 -1.13 -7.47 12.56
N LEU A 16 -2.45 -7.44 12.37
CA LEU A 16 -3.23 -6.20 12.32
C LEU A 16 -3.29 -5.50 13.69
N SER A 17 -3.10 -6.21 14.80
CA SER A 17 -3.07 -5.62 16.15
C SER A 17 -1.78 -4.84 16.45
N ARG A 18 -0.79 -4.90 15.58
CA ARG A 18 0.45 -4.10 15.69
C ARG A 18 0.24 -2.61 15.44
N GLY A 19 -0.93 -2.23 14.94
CA GLY A 19 -1.31 -0.85 14.64
C GLY A 19 -1.04 -0.44 13.19
N VAL A 20 -1.59 0.72 12.84
CA VAL A 20 -1.44 1.32 11.50
C VAL A 20 -0.02 1.85 11.34
N ALA A 21 0.71 1.33 10.36
CA ALA A 21 2.06 1.75 10.03
C ALA A 21 2.10 2.79 8.89
N GLN A 22 1.03 2.86 8.08
CA GLN A 22 0.94 3.73 6.92
C GLN A 22 -0.48 4.21 6.69
N VAL A 23 -0.60 5.47 6.29
CA VAL A 23 -1.82 6.05 5.72
C VAL A 23 -1.50 6.48 4.29
N ALA A 24 -2.31 6.05 3.33
CA ALA A 24 -2.07 6.30 1.93
C ALA A 24 -3.21 7.06 1.26
N TYR A 25 -2.82 7.98 0.39
CA TYR A 25 -3.69 8.86 -0.36
C TYR A 25 -3.49 8.63 -1.84
N VAL A 26 -4.59 8.45 -2.57
CA VAL A 26 -4.59 8.47 -4.04
C VAL A 26 -4.91 9.88 -4.50
N VAL A 27 -4.07 10.44 -5.36
CA VAL A 27 -4.12 11.84 -5.78
C VAL A 27 -4.00 11.96 -7.30
N GLU A 28 -4.45 13.09 -7.84
CA GLU A 28 -4.34 13.40 -9.28
C GLU A 28 -2.92 13.81 -9.65
N ASP A 29 -2.31 14.68 -8.86
CA ASP A 29 -0.93 15.16 -9.04
C ASP A 29 -0.12 14.93 -7.77
N LEU A 30 0.82 13.99 -7.85
CA LEU A 30 1.65 13.59 -6.72
C LEU A 30 2.62 14.70 -6.32
N GLU A 31 3.21 15.41 -7.27
CA GLU A 31 4.23 16.43 -6.96
C GLU A 31 3.59 17.67 -6.32
N GLU A 32 2.45 18.12 -6.84
CA GLU A 32 1.68 19.22 -6.25
C GLU A 32 1.20 18.87 -4.84
N THR A 33 0.71 17.66 -4.65
CA THR A 33 0.26 17.20 -3.33
C THR A 33 1.42 17.14 -2.34
N VAL A 34 2.57 16.59 -2.72
CA VAL A 34 3.78 16.55 -1.87
C VAL A 34 4.22 17.94 -1.48
N MET A 35 4.25 18.90 -2.40
CA MET A 35 4.58 20.31 -2.10
C MET A 35 3.60 20.91 -1.09
N SER A 36 2.30 20.62 -1.23
CA SER A 36 1.27 21.08 -0.31
C SER A 36 1.45 20.50 1.09
N TYR A 37 1.70 19.20 1.21
CA TYR A 37 1.96 18.55 2.50
C TYR A 37 3.24 19.07 3.17
N HIS A 38 4.29 19.30 2.38
CA HIS A 38 5.51 19.91 2.89
C HIS A 38 5.26 21.33 3.40
N SER A 39 4.54 22.15 2.65
CA SER A 39 4.26 23.55 3.01
C SER A 39 3.35 23.69 4.23
N LEU A 40 2.33 22.83 4.35
CA LEU A 40 1.34 22.91 5.43
C LEU A 40 1.81 22.25 6.73
N PHE A 41 2.48 21.11 6.64
CA PHE A 41 2.79 20.26 7.78
C PHE A 41 4.28 20.11 8.05
N GLY A 42 5.16 20.62 7.16
CA GLY A 42 6.61 20.43 7.26
C GLY A 42 7.04 18.98 7.02
N ILE A 43 6.19 18.12 6.44
CA ILE A 43 6.51 16.71 6.19
C ILE A 43 7.60 16.61 5.14
N GLY A 44 8.64 15.85 5.43
CA GLY A 44 9.77 15.57 4.53
C GLY A 44 10.98 15.02 5.28
N PRO A 45 12.01 14.54 4.57
CA PRO A 45 12.09 14.46 3.11
C PRO A 45 11.14 13.42 2.53
N TRP A 46 10.69 13.65 1.31
CA TRP A 46 9.88 12.73 0.52
C TRP A 46 10.76 11.95 -0.44
N HIS A 47 10.59 10.64 -0.47
CA HIS A 47 11.29 9.72 -1.35
C HIS A 47 10.35 9.23 -2.44
N PHE A 48 10.70 9.46 -3.70
CA PHE A 48 9.87 9.16 -4.87
C PHE A 48 10.31 7.87 -5.55
N TYR A 49 9.34 7.08 -5.97
CA TYR A 49 9.52 5.82 -6.68
C TYR A 49 8.45 5.66 -7.77
N THR A 50 8.78 4.92 -8.82
CA THR A 50 7.80 4.40 -9.78
C THR A 50 7.68 2.90 -9.59
N TYR A 51 6.56 2.47 -9.04
CA TYR A 51 6.23 1.06 -8.90
C TYR A 51 5.61 0.54 -10.19
N GLY A 52 6.12 -0.56 -10.70
CA GLY A 52 5.85 -1.19 -11.96
C GLY A 52 7.13 -1.86 -12.46
N LYS A 53 7.15 -2.41 -13.66
CA LYS A 53 8.38 -2.93 -14.26
C LYS A 53 9.37 -1.78 -14.57
N PRO A 54 10.69 -1.95 -14.33
CA PRO A 54 11.35 -3.17 -13.90
C PRO A 54 11.45 -3.34 -12.36
N LEU A 55 10.96 -2.38 -11.55
CA LEU A 55 11.11 -2.40 -10.09
C LEU A 55 10.36 -3.59 -9.47
N LEU A 56 9.09 -3.77 -9.81
CA LEU A 56 8.31 -4.92 -9.36
C LEU A 56 8.64 -6.16 -10.17
N LYS A 57 8.98 -7.25 -9.50
CA LYS A 57 9.26 -8.56 -10.11
C LYS A 57 8.00 -9.40 -10.28
N THR A 58 7.04 -9.21 -9.38
CA THR A 58 5.73 -9.86 -9.44
C THR A 58 4.64 -8.81 -9.32
N MET A 59 3.60 -8.97 -10.11
CA MET A 59 2.39 -8.14 -10.07
C MET A 59 1.19 -9.02 -10.34
N LYS A 60 0.16 -8.94 -9.51
CA LYS A 60 -1.07 -9.71 -9.66
C LYS A 60 -2.31 -8.87 -9.34
N ARG A 61 -3.40 -9.22 -9.98
CA ARG A 61 -4.74 -8.74 -9.71
C ARG A 61 -5.66 -9.94 -9.53
N TYR A 62 -6.27 -10.09 -8.34
CA TYR A 62 -7.06 -11.28 -7.97
C TYR A 62 -6.34 -12.60 -8.25
N GLY A 63 -5.07 -12.69 -7.83
CA GLY A 63 -4.24 -13.87 -8.00
C GLY A 63 -3.74 -14.13 -9.44
N LYS A 64 -4.16 -13.36 -10.44
CA LYS A 64 -3.73 -13.48 -11.83
C LYS A 64 -2.61 -12.52 -12.16
N PRO A 65 -1.64 -12.90 -13.00
CA PRO A 65 -0.62 -11.97 -13.47
C PRO A 65 -1.24 -10.70 -14.06
N ALA A 66 -0.70 -9.55 -13.69
CA ALA A 66 -1.16 -8.25 -14.15
C ALA A 66 0.03 -7.34 -14.46
N GLU A 67 -0.24 -6.24 -15.17
CA GLU A 67 0.72 -5.16 -15.39
C GLU A 67 0.06 -3.85 -14.99
N TYR A 68 0.74 -3.09 -14.14
CA TYR A 68 0.28 -1.79 -13.69
C TYR A 68 1.47 -0.90 -13.31
N ARG A 69 1.22 0.39 -13.21
CA ARG A 69 2.24 1.35 -12.82
C ARG A 69 1.64 2.50 -12.02
N MET A 70 2.34 2.91 -10.97
CA MET A 70 2.01 4.08 -10.17
C MET A 70 3.28 4.81 -9.72
N LYS A 71 3.18 6.12 -9.56
CA LYS A 71 4.16 6.91 -8.82
C LYS A 71 3.80 6.92 -7.34
N VAL A 72 4.81 6.87 -6.49
CA VAL A 72 4.66 6.87 -5.04
C VAL A 72 5.67 7.84 -4.43
N ALA A 73 5.22 8.64 -3.48
CA ALA A 73 6.08 9.43 -2.61
C ALA A 73 5.86 9.03 -1.16
N LEU A 74 6.95 8.74 -0.45
CA LEU A 74 6.94 8.24 0.92
C LEU A 74 7.64 9.24 1.86
N SER A 75 7.01 9.54 2.98
CA SER A 75 7.61 10.28 4.09
C SER A 75 7.04 9.80 5.42
N TYR A 76 7.43 10.46 6.52
CA TYR A 76 6.90 10.19 7.84
C TYR A 76 6.33 11.45 8.47
N PHE A 77 5.22 11.30 9.18
CA PHE A 77 4.65 12.31 10.05
C PHE A 77 4.50 11.69 11.44
N GLY A 78 5.41 12.06 12.36
CA GLY A 78 5.62 11.28 13.57
C GLY A 78 6.08 9.86 13.23
N ASP A 79 5.47 8.85 13.82
CA ASP A 79 5.79 7.45 13.59
C ASP A 79 5.00 6.81 12.43
N THR A 80 4.04 7.56 11.86
CA THR A 80 3.19 7.06 10.77
C THR A 80 3.81 7.40 9.42
N ARG A 81 3.98 6.39 8.56
CA ARG A 81 4.38 6.62 7.17
C ARG A 81 3.20 7.21 6.39
N ILE A 82 3.45 8.29 5.68
CA ILE A 82 2.50 8.86 4.72
C ILE A 82 2.93 8.44 3.33
N GLU A 83 1.99 7.92 2.57
CA GLU A 83 2.18 7.54 1.18
C GLU A 83 1.24 8.34 0.29
N ILE A 84 1.80 9.01 -0.71
CA ILE A 84 1.04 9.69 -1.75
C ILE A 84 1.20 8.88 -3.03
N ILE A 85 0.08 8.53 -3.68
CA ILE A 85 0.06 7.65 -4.84
C ILE A 85 -0.64 8.36 -6.00
N GLN A 86 0.02 8.36 -7.15
CA GLN A 86 -0.57 8.73 -8.43
C GLN A 86 -0.66 7.49 -9.31
N HIS A 87 -1.89 7.08 -9.63
CA HIS A 87 -2.11 6.01 -10.60
C HIS A 87 -1.66 6.46 -11.99
N LEU A 88 -0.94 5.60 -12.70
CA LEU A 88 -0.48 5.89 -14.06
C LEU A 88 -1.16 5.02 -15.10
N GLU A 89 -1.17 3.69 -14.89
CA GLU A 89 -1.73 2.75 -15.87
C GLU A 89 -2.02 1.37 -15.25
N GLY A 90 -2.85 0.61 -15.94
CA GLY A 90 -3.22 -0.76 -15.61
C GLY A 90 -4.43 -0.87 -14.67
N ASP A 91 -4.87 -2.10 -14.45
CA ASP A 91 -5.95 -2.43 -13.51
C ASP A 91 -5.39 -2.44 -12.08
N THR A 92 -5.85 -1.50 -11.24
CA THR A 92 -5.37 -1.32 -9.87
C THR A 92 -6.50 -1.00 -8.91
N VAL A 93 -6.28 -1.28 -7.62
CA VAL A 93 -7.18 -0.83 -6.55
C VAL A 93 -7.31 0.71 -6.49
N TYR A 94 -6.31 1.43 -7.00
CA TYR A 94 -6.33 2.89 -7.06
C TYR A 94 -7.28 3.40 -8.13
N ALA A 95 -7.28 2.77 -9.33
CA ALA A 95 -8.20 3.10 -10.40
C ALA A 95 -9.66 2.83 -9.98
N ASP A 96 -9.91 1.72 -9.30
CA ASP A 96 -11.22 1.39 -8.73
C ASP A 96 -11.67 2.44 -7.72
N PHE A 97 -10.78 2.85 -6.82
CA PHE A 97 -11.07 3.87 -5.81
C PHE A 97 -11.36 5.22 -6.45
N ILE A 98 -10.55 5.67 -7.42
CA ILE A 98 -10.77 6.92 -8.14
C ILE A 98 -12.13 6.92 -8.83
N HIS A 99 -12.49 5.81 -9.47
CA HIS A 99 -13.77 5.68 -10.16
C HIS A 99 -14.97 5.76 -9.19
N LYS A 100 -14.84 5.13 -8.01
CA LYS A 100 -15.92 5.03 -7.02
C LYS A 100 -16.05 6.29 -6.13
N HIS A 101 -14.91 6.89 -5.75
CA HIS A 101 -14.85 7.91 -4.70
C HIS A 101 -14.16 9.20 -5.11
N GLY A 102 -13.42 9.22 -6.23
CA GLY A 102 -12.50 10.29 -6.55
C GLY A 102 -11.17 10.14 -5.81
N TYR A 103 -10.51 11.24 -5.48
CA TYR A 103 -9.21 11.27 -4.81
C TYR A 103 -9.36 11.38 -3.29
N GLY A 104 -8.43 10.80 -2.52
CA GLY A 104 -8.44 10.86 -1.06
C GLY A 104 -7.72 9.71 -0.38
N ILE A 105 -7.99 9.51 0.92
CA ILE A 105 -7.43 8.39 1.70
C ILE A 105 -7.99 7.09 1.16
N GLN A 106 -7.10 6.22 0.68
CA GLN A 106 -7.52 4.97 0.05
C GLN A 106 -7.30 3.76 0.94
N HIS A 107 -6.14 3.67 1.61
CA HIS A 107 -5.85 2.50 2.44
C HIS A 107 -5.08 2.81 3.72
N LEU A 108 -5.14 1.85 4.63
CA LEU A 108 -4.31 1.75 5.82
C LEU A 108 -3.33 0.58 5.66
N GLY A 109 -2.04 0.85 5.87
CA GLY A 109 -0.99 -0.15 5.74
C GLY A 109 -0.58 -0.75 7.09
N PHE A 110 -0.41 -2.07 7.11
CA PHE A 110 0.01 -2.85 8.26
C PHE A 110 1.26 -3.67 7.93
N LEU A 111 2.22 -3.69 8.85
CA LEU A 111 3.44 -4.45 8.66
C LEU A 111 3.24 -5.92 8.97
N VAL A 112 3.78 -6.75 8.09
CA VAL A 112 3.92 -8.19 8.30
C VAL A 112 5.39 -8.59 8.21
N ASP A 113 5.77 -9.67 8.91
CA ASP A 113 7.15 -10.16 8.91
C ASP A 113 7.43 -11.10 7.73
N ASN A 114 6.38 -11.79 7.27
CA ASN A 114 6.42 -12.72 6.15
C ASN A 114 5.10 -12.65 5.38
N MET A 115 5.17 -12.27 4.12
CA MET A 115 3.99 -12.09 3.28
C MET A 115 3.27 -13.41 2.98
N ASP A 116 4.02 -14.48 2.71
CA ASP A 116 3.41 -15.78 2.38
C ASP A 116 2.59 -16.32 3.57
N GLU A 117 3.12 -16.22 4.79
CA GLU A 117 2.39 -16.61 6.01
C GLU A 117 1.17 -15.70 6.25
N ALA A 118 1.31 -14.40 5.99
CA ALA A 118 0.21 -13.47 6.16
C ALA A 118 -0.91 -13.74 5.15
N LEU A 119 -0.59 -14.01 3.89
CA LEU A 119 -1.56 -14.33 2.84
C LEU A 119 -2.28 -15.65 3.10
N GLN A 120 -1.58 -16.67 3.62
CA GLN A 120 -2.22 -17.91 4.05
C GLN A 120 -3.27 -17.64 5.13
N ARG A 121 -2.95 -16.82 6.14
CA ARG A 121 -3.91 -16.43 7.19
C ARG A 121 -5.08 -15.61 6.66
N VAL A 122 -4.84 -14.75 5.67
CA VAL A 122 -5.89 -13.99 4.97
C VAL A 122 -6.87 -14.94 4.28
N GLU A 123 -6.37 -15.95 3.57
CA GLU A 123 -7.19 -16.98 2.93
C GLU A 123 -8.00 -17.78 3.95
N GLU A 124 -7.36 -18.25 5.04
CA GLU A 124 -8.03 -18.96 6.15
C GLU A 124 -9.09 -18.09 6.85
N ALA A 125 -8.93 -16.77 6.81
CA ALA A 125 -9.90 -15.81 7.33
C ALA A 125 -11.06 -15.56 6.36
N GLY A 126 -10.97 -16.04 5.12
CA GLY A 126 -11.98 -15.85 4.08
C GLY A 126 -11.97 -14.45 3.46
N LEU A 127 -10.86 -13.72 3.59
CA LEU A 127 -10.69 -12.41 2.94
C LEU A 127 -10.06 -12.58 1.56
N ILE A 128 -10.41 -11.65 0.67
CA ILE A 128 -9.93 -11.65 -0.72
C ILE A 128 -8.74 -10.71 -0.86
N VAL A 129 -7.70 -11.18 -1.53
CA VAL A 129 -6.57 -10.36 -1.97
C VAL A 129 -6.88 -9.82 -3.36
N SER A 130 -6.99 -8.52 -3.48
CA SER A 130 -7.38 -7.86 -4.73
C SER A 130 -6.19 -7.47 -5.62
N MET A 131 -5.06 -7.08 -5.03
CA MET A 131 -3.86 -6.69 -5.76
C MET A 131 -2.61 -7.03 -4.96
N GLU A 132 -1.56 -7.46 -5.64
CA GLU A 132 -0.27 -7.80 -5.06
C GLU A 132 0.87 -7.28 -5.92
N GLY A 133 1.95 -6.86 -5.27
CA GLY A 133 3.20 -6.54 -5.92
C GLY A 133 4.39 -6.95 -5.06
N GLY A 134 5.49 -7.31 -5.69
CA GLY A 134 6.62 -7.79 -4.92
C GLY A 134 7.96 -7.76 -5.62
N GLY A 135 9.01 -7.99 -4.83
CA GLY A 135 10.38 -8.01 -5.30
C GLY A 135 10.94 -6.61 -5.58
N HIS A 136 10.43 -5.57 -4.90
CA HIS A 136 10.86 -4.19 -5.11
C HIS A 136 12.14 -3.82 -4.36
N GLY A 137 12.63 -4.67 -3.46
CA GLY A 137 13.94 -4.48 -2.82
C GLY A 137 15.10 -4.86 -3.75
N PRO A 138 16.33 -4.35 -3.49
CA PRO A 138 17.52 -4.70 -4.28
C PRO A 138 17.83 -6.20 -4.28
N ASP A 139 17.42 -6.90 -3.22
CA ASP A 139 17.62 -8.34 -3.05
C ASP A 139 16.46 -9.18 -3.59
N GLY A 140 15.49 -8.55 -4.28
CA GLY A 140 14.30 -9.21 -4.81
C GLY A 140 13.23 -9.51 -3.76
N ASP A 141 13.36 -8.94 -2.57
CA ASP A 141 12.41 -8.97 -1.46
C ASP A 141 11.51 -7.71 -1.43
N GLY A 142 10.68 -7.60 -0.39
CA GLY A 142 9.71 -6.52 -0.25
C GLY A 142 8.44 -6.79 -1.06
N TYR A 143 7.31 -6.87 -0.36
CA TYR A 143 6.02 -7.25 -0.93
C TYR A 143 4.90 -6.38 -0.35
N PHE A 144 3.84 -6.20 -1.11
CA PHE A 144 2.60 -5.60 -0.64
C PHE A 144 1.39 -6.37 -1.19
N ALA A 145 0.31 -6.36 -0.42
CA ALA A 145 -0.94 -6.98 -0.81
C ALA A 145 -2.14 -6.18 -0.28
N TYR A 146 -3.14 -5.97 -1.12
CA TYR A 146 -4.38 -5.26 -0.78
C TYR A 146 -5.50 -6.24 -0.54
N LEU A 147 -6.23 -6.05 0.55
CA LEU A 147 -7.39 -6.85 0.94
C LEU A 147 -8.69 -6.13 0.60
N GLU A 148 -9.68 -6.86 0.10
CA GLU A 148 -11.04 -6.34 -0.08
C GLU A 148 -11.73 -6.19 1.26
N THR A 149 -11.51 -5.05 1.91
CA THR A 149 -12.07 -4.74 3.24
C THR A 149 -12.93 -3.48 3.25
N GLU A 150 -13.08 -2.80 2.13
CA GLU A 150 -13.80 -1.53 2.06
C GLU A 150 -15.26 -1.66 2.50
N ASP A 151 -15.98 -2.69 2.06
CA ASP A 151 -17.37 -2.91 2.45
C ASP A 151 -17.51 -3.26 3.94
N LEU A 152 -16.46 -3.83 4.54
CA LEU A 152 -16.44 -4.21 5.96
C LEU A 152 -16.02 -3.06 6.88
N LEU A 153 -15.02 -2.26 6.46
CA LEU A 153 -14.32 -1.31 7.31
C LEU A 153 -14.44 0.15 6.82
N GLY A 154 -14.99 0.38 5.63
CA GLY A 154 -14.97 1.69 4.97
C GLY A 154 -13.60 2.08 4.43
N THR A 155 -12.63 1.17 4.40
CA THR A 155 -11.28 1.39 3.89
C THR A 155 -10.64 0.08 3.45
N THR A 156 -9.69 0.17 2.54
CA THR A 156 -8.85 -0.95 2.13
C THR A 156 -7.72 -1.17 3.13
N ILE A 157 -7.38 -2.43 3.42
CA ILE A 157 -6.20 -2.80 4.18
C ILE A 157 -5.08 -3.20 3.22
N GLU A 158 -3.89 -2.67 3.44
CA GLU A 158 -2.66 -3.10 2.80
C GLU A 158 -1.78 -3.86 3.80
N LEU A 159 -1.28 -5.02 3.41
CA LEU A 159 -0.20 -5.73 4.10
C LEU A 159 1.13 -5.37 3.45
N ILE A 160 2.14 -5.08 4.27
CA ILE A 160 3.44 -4.61 3.83
C ILE A 160 4.54 -5.44 4.46
N GLU A 161 5.28 -6.20 3.65
CA GLU A 161 6.56 -6.77 4.02
C GLU A 161 7.68 -5.86 3.50
N ARG A 162 8.39 -5.20 4.41
CA ARG A 162 9.48 -4.29 4.03
C ARG A 162 10.68 -5.06 3.49
N PRO A 163 11.31 -4.58 2.41
CA PRO A 163 12.58 -5.16 1.98
C PRO A 163 13.66 -4.91 3.02
N LYS A 164 14.64 -5.82 3.11
CA LYS A 164 15.81 -5.69 4.02
C LYS A 164 16.60 -4.42 3.73
N ARG A 165 16.71 -4.07 2.45
CA ARG A 165 17.32 -2.83 1.96
C ARG A 165 16.33 -2.11 1.05
N ARG A 166 16.31 -0.80 1.12
CA ARG A 166 15.48 0.00 0.20
C ARG A 166 16.24 0.28 -1.09
N GLN A 167 15.52 0.30 -2.20
CA GLN A 167 16.03 0.90 -3.43
C GLN A 167 16.34 2.38 -3.21
N PRO A 168 17.39 2.92 -3.83
CA PRO A 168 17.58 4.36 -3.88
C PRO A 168 16.34 5.02 -4.51
N PRO A 169 15.84 6.13 -3.95
CA PRO A 169 14.73 6.85 -4.54
C PRO A 169 15.15 7.52 -5.85
N GLU A 170 14.20 7.66 -6.79
CA GLU A 170 14.40 8.38 -8.04
C GLU A 170 14.60 9.89 -7.82
N LYS A 171 13.95 10.41 -6.76
CA LYS A 171 13.98 11.83 -6.37
C LYS A 171 13.79 11.93 -4.85
N ILE A 172 14.41 12.93 -4.26
CA ILE A 172 14.18 13.33 -2.85
C ILE A 172 13.72 14.80 -2.86
N PHE A 173 12.69 15.12 -2.06
CA PHE A 173 12.21 16.50 -1.90
C PHE A 173 11.89 16.78 -0.42
N PRO A 174 12.28 17.98 0.12
CA PRO A 174 13.21 18.90 -0.51
C PRO A 174 14.63 18.31 -0.61
N ILE A 175 15.42 18.83 -1.53
CA ILE A 175 16.85 18.51 -1.62
C ILE A 175 17.52 19.12 -0.38
N GLN A 176 18.24 18.33 0.39
CA GLN A 176 19.04 18.78 1.55
C GLN A 176 20.35 19.39 1.09
#